data_c4836093acd06ce2294b24bfd21333f1
#
_entry.id   c4836093acd06ce2294b24bfd21333f1
#
_cell.length_a   1.000
_cell.length_b   1.000
_cell.length_c   1.000
_cell.angle_alpha   90.00
_cell.angle_beta   90.00
_cell.angle_gamma   90.00
#
_symmetry.space_group_name_H-M   'P 1'
#
loop_
_entity.id
_entity.type
_entity.pdbx_description
1 polymer ?
#
loop_
_entity_poly.entity_id
_entity_poly.type
_entity_poly.pdbx_seq_one_letter_code
_entity_poly.pdbx_strand_id
1 'polypeptide(L)'
;MQHFDVVIVGGGLAGGTLANVLAQQCPQLRLAVIEAYQPSNDYHPSFDDRSIALAADSVQYLKEHGLFNEHSDYACAIKQVQVSDRGHFGKTQISHADYDLDALGYVVEVRPWGQALHRALASHTQVTQFCPAKVTAVSMHEAHNRITLDDGTELGAKLLVVADGAQSPTRKLLHLDFDTQEYTQHALIANVEVQDDHQCQAFERFTSHGPLALLPMSRKRYSLVWCDQGHKLGDLQDASSDEFVARLQHEFGYRAGLFTQVGERSVYPLVWGRANSLVSHRAVVIGNAAHAIHPIAGQGFNLGLRDIKELVAKIAYAGDELGTYGFTSAYAQARAEDITRVMTLTDGLVRTFSNGSRTIALGRSVGLAAMQLCSSLRQPLAKQLMGFN
;
A
#
# COMPACT_ATOMS: atom_id res chain seq x y z
N MET A 1 -25.34 22.62 10.36
CA MET A 1 -23.94 22.15 10.04
C MET A 1 -23.28 21.65 11.31
N GLN A 2 -22.72 20.44 11.29
CA GLN A 2 -21.93 19.89 12.39
C GLN A 2 -20.45 20.27 12.19
N HIS A 3 -19.74 20.64 13.27
CA HIS A 3 -18.33 21.03 13.18
C HIS A 3 -17.42 19.97 13.78
N PHE A 4 -16.32 19.67 13.07
CA PHE A 4 -15.29 18.73 13.45
C PHE A 4 -13.91 19.37 13.35
N ASP A 5 -12.97 18.92 14.16
CA ASP A 5 -11.57 19.34 14.04
C ASP A 5 -10.93 18.70 12.80
N VAL A 6 -11.17 17.38 12.59
CA VAL A 6 -10.69 16.65 11.42
C VAL A 6 -11.83 15.87 10.78
N VAL A 7 -12.02 16.04 9.47
CA VAL A 7 -12.89 15.20 8.65
C VAL A 7 -12.02 14.38 7.70
N ILE A 8 -12.17 13.06 7.73
CA ILE A 8 -11.44 12.10 6.90
C ILE A 8 -12.40 11.55 5.85
N VAL A 9 -12.09 11.72 4.58
CA VAL A 9 -12.86 11.14 3.46
C VAL A 9 -12.18 9.89 2.96
N GLY A 10 -12.88 8.76 3.05
CA GLY A 10 -12.40 7.41 2.82
C GLY A 10 -12.09 6.70 4.13
N GLY A 11 -12.90 5.73 4.52
CA GLY A 11 -12.74 4.86 5.68
C GLY A 11 -11.97 3.56 5.39
N GLY A 12 -11.30 3.47 4.22
CA GLY A 12 -10.47 2.33 3.85
C GLY A 12 -9.22 2.20 4.72
N LEU A 13 -8.22 1.40 4.28
CA LEU A 13 -7.04 1.12 5.10
C LEU A 13 -6.31 2.39 5.58
N ALA A 14 -6.10 3.37 4.70
CA ALA A 14 -5.37 4.60 5.07
C ALA A 14 -6.19 5.48 6.01
N GLY A 15 -7.41 5.84 5.64
CA GLY A 15 -8.26 6.71 6.47
C GLY A 15 -8.71 6.04 7.75
N GLY A 16 -9.04 4.74 7.72
CA GLY A 16 -9.38 3.97 8.91
C GLY A 16 -8.21 3.87 9.90
N THR A 17 -6.99 3.64 9.41
CA THR A 17 -5.79 3.67 10.26
C THR A 17 -5.57 5.05 10.86
N LEU A 18 -5.62 6.12 10.04
CA LEU A 18 -5.47 7.50 10.52
C LEU A 18 -6.50 7.83 11.62
N ALA A 19 -7.78 7.50 11.38
CA ALA A 19 -8.85 7.79 12.32
C ALA A 19 -8.64 7.09 13.67
N ASN A 20 -8.27 5.80 13.66
CA ASN A 20 -7.96 5.04 14.87
C ASN A 20 -6.78 5.64 15.65
N VAL A 21 -5.69 5.97 14.96
CA VAL A 21 -4.51 6.55 15.61
C VAL A 21 -4.80 7.93 16.20
N LEU A 22 -5.50 8.80 15.45
CA LEU A 22 -5.91 10.12 15.96
C LEU A 22 -6.84 10.01 17.16
N ALA A 23 -7.80 9.07 17.12
CA ALA A 23 -8.70 8.86 18.24
C ALA A 23 -7.97 8.44 19.52
N GLN A 24 -6.87 7.71 19.41
CA GLN A 24 -6.03 7.31 20.55
C GLN A 24 -5.10 8.44 21.03
N GLN A 25 -4.39 9.09 20.11
CA GLN A 25 -3.36 10.07 20.46
C GLN A 25 -3.91 11.47 20.74
N CYS A 26 -5.05 11.81 20.15
CA CYS A 26 -5.66 13.12 20.25
C CYS A 26 -7.13 13.01 20.69
N PRO A 27 -7.42 12.47 21.88
CA PRO A 27 -8.80 12.18 22.33
C PRO A 27 -9.68 13.44 22.49
N GLN A 28 -9.08 14.60 22.52
CA GLN A 28 -9.76 15.90 22.60
C GLN A 28 -10.35 16.34 21.24
N LEU A 29 -9.91 15.75 20.11
CA LEU A 29 -10.37 16.16 18.80
C LEU A 29 -11.71 15.50 18.44
N ARG A 30 -12.59 16.27 17.85
CA ARG A 30 -13.83 15.77 17.23
C ARG A 30 -13.51 15.32 15.81
N LEU A 31 -13.65 14.02 15.57
CA LEU A 31 -13.30 13.39 14.31
C LEU A 31 -14.57 12.96 13.56
N ALA A 32 -14.57 13.11 12.23
CA ALA A 32 -15.55 12.49 11.36
C ALA A 32 -14.86 11.64 10.30
N VAL A 33 -15.43 10.48 9.99
CA VAL A 33 -15.03 9.61 8.88
C VAL A 33 -16.20 9.45 7.92
N ILE A 34 -15.99 9.77 6.66
CA ILE A 34 -16.97 9.61 5.59
C ILE A 34 -16.54 8.43 4.72
N GLU A 35 -17.39 7.40 4.61
CA GLU A 35 -17.11 6.22 3.81
C GLU A 35 -18.28 5.91 2.87
N ALA A 36 -17.96 5.76 1.60
CA ALA A 36 -18.96 5.57 0.56
C ALA A 36 -19.65 4.21 0.58
N TYR A 37 -19.00 3.20 1.14
CA TYR A 37 -19.46 1.81 1.10
C TYR A 37 -19.51 1.23 2.51
N GLN A 38 -20.63 0.56 2.81
CA GLN A 38 -20.76 -0.17 4.06
C GLN A 38 -19.82 -1.39 4.07
N PRO A 39 -19.01 -1.59 5.12
CA PRO A 39 -18.25 -2.83 5.28
C PRO A 39 -19.24 -4.00 5.33
N SER A 40 -19.28 -4.83 4.30
CA SER A 40 -20.11 -6.03 4.26
C SER A 40 -19.23 -7.27 4.27
N ASN A 41 -19.82 -8.43 4.61
CA ASN A 41 -19.18 -9.72 4.34
C ASN A 41 -19.15 -10.03 2.84
N ASP A 42 -19.93 -9.30 2.05
CA ASP A 42 -19.94 -9.35 0.60
C ASP A 42 -18.83 -8.49 0.00
N TYR A 43 -18.64 -8.58 -1.30
CA TYR A 43 -17.59 -7.90 -2.03
C TYR A 43 -17.56 -6.38 -1.74
N HIS A 44 -16.44 -5.88 -1.24
CA HIS A 44 -16.14 -4.46 -1.07
C HIS A 44 -14.89 -4.11 -1.89
N PRO A 45 -14.91 -3.06 -2.74
CA PRO A 45 -13.76 -2.74 -3.61
C PRO A 45 -12.43 -2.50 -2.88
N SER A 46 -12.48 -2.07 -1.61
CA SER A 46 -11.27 -1.82 -0.79
C SER A 46 -10.82 -3.04 0.01
N PHE A 47 -11.67 -4.06 0.16
CA PHE A 47 -11.44 -5.22 1.00
C PHE A 47 -11.73 -6.52 0.25
N ASP A 48 -11.12 -6.68 -0.93
CA ASP A 48 -11.16 -7.93 -1.70
C ASP A 48 -10.19 -8.96 -1.09
N ASP A 49 -10.03 -10.10 -1.75
CA ASP A 49 -9.10 -11.15 -1.29
C ASP A 49 -7.62 -10.82 -1.57
N ARG A 50 -7.30 -9.58 -1.90
CA ARG A 50 -5.92 -9.12 -2.07
C ARG A 50 -5.19 -9.12 -0.74
N SER A 51 -3.89 -9.28 -0.81
CA SER A 51 -2.98 -9.07 0.29
C SER A 51 -2.08 -7.88 0.04
N ILE A 52 -1.53 -7.33 1.11
CA ILE A 52 -0.49 -6.30 1.07
C ILE A 52 0.69 -6.73 1.92
N ALA A 53 1.88 -6.30 1.54
CA ALA A 53 3.08 -6.46 2.34
C ALA A 53 3.29 -5.20 3.20
N LEU A 54 3.35 -5.39 4.52
CA LEU A 54 3.71 -4.37 5.49
C LEU A 54 5.21 -4.49 5.80
N ALA A 55 5.95 -3.41 5.67
CA ALA A 55 7.36 -3.34 6.05
C ALA A 55 7.52 -3.36 7.58
N ALA A 56 8.68 -3.76 8.08
CA ALA A 56 8.92 -3.91 9.53
C ALA A 56 8.60 -2.64 10.33
N ASP A 57 9.02 -1.45 9.86
CA ASP A 57 8.70 -0.17 10.50
C ASP A 57 7.19 0.14 10.50
N SER A 58 6.49 -0.22 9.43
CA SER A 58 5.02 -0.09 9.33
C SER A 58 4.31 -0.99 10.34
N VAL A 59 4.78 -2.24 10.48
CA VAL A 59 4.25 -3.20 11.46
C VAL A 59 4.47 -2.71 12.89
N GLN A 60 5.67 -2.22 13.19
CA GLN A 60 5.97 -1.67 14.51
C GLN A 60 4.99 -0.56 14.88
N TYR A 61 4.81 0.42 13.99
CA TYR A 61 3.88 1.52 14.21
C TYR A 61 2.44 1.04 14.45
N LEU A 62 1.96 0.10 13.66
CA LEU A 62 0.61 -0.45 13.82
C LEU A 62 0.44 -1.24 15.11
N LYS A 63 1.48 -1.96 15.58
CA LYS A 63 1.50 -2.66 16.87
C LYS A 63 1.44 -1.68 18.04
N GLU A 64 2.20 -0.60 18.00
CA GLU A 64 2.22 0.45 19.03
C GLU A 64 0.82 1.06 19.24
N HIS A 65 -0.03 1.04 18.21
CA HIS A 65 -1.40 1.53 18.25
C HIS A 65 -2.47 0.43 18.38
N GLY A 66 -2.07 -0.83 18.61
CA GLY A 66 -2.99 -1.95 18.74
C GLY A 66 -3.80 -2.27 17.47
N LEU A 67 -3.33 -1.80 16.29
CA LEU A 67 -4.00 -1.98 15.00
C LEU A 67 -3.49 -3.17 14.20
N PHE A 68 -2.48 -3.87 14.71
CA PHE A 68 -1.92 -5.06 14.10
C PHE A 68 -1.60 -6.11 15.16
N ASN A 69 -2.00 -7.35 14.88
CA ASN A 69 -1.68 -8.53 15.67
C ASN A 69 -1.02 -9.58 14.76
N GLU A 70 0.24 -9.86 15.01
CA GLU A 70 1.04 -10.84 14.25
C GLU A 70 0.58 -12.28 14.36
N HIS A 71 -0.20 -12.58 15.39
CA HIS A 71 -0.77 -13.93 15.63
C HIS A 71 -2.15 -14.10 14.98
N SER A 72 -2.61 -13.11 14.23
CA SER A 72 -3.87 -13.22 13.51
C SER A 72 -3.76 -14.19 12.32
N ASP A 73 -4.82 -14.93 12.05
CA ASP A 73 -4.89 -15.87 10.92
C ASP A 73 -4.74 -15.19 9.54
N TYR A 74 -4.93 -13.87 9.49
CA TYR A 74 -4.79 -13.07 8.27
C TYR A 74 -3.39 -12.46 8.08
N ALA A 75 -2.44 -12.71 8.98
CA ALA A 75 -1.08 -12.18 8.91
C ALA A 75 -0.06 -13.32 8.79
N CYS A 76 0.93 -13.15 7.90
CA CYS A 76 2.04 -14.08 7.76
C CYS A 76 3.36 -13.32 7.73
N ALA A 77 4.32 -13.73 8.56
CA ALA A 77 5.64 -13.12 8.61
C ALA A 77 6.41 -13.33 7.30
N ILE A 78 7.19 -12.33 6.90
CA ILE A 78 8.22 -12.45 5.86
C ILE A 78 9.56 -12.56 6.57
N LYS A 79 10.10 -13.77 6.69
CA LYS A 79 11.41 -14.00 7.32
C LYS A 79 12.57 -13.93 6.34
N GLN A 80 12.32 -14.27 5.10
CA GLN A 80 13.31 -14.24 4.03
C GLN A 80 12.72 -13.68 2.75
N VAL A 81 13.51 -12.94 2.00
CA VAL A 81 13.16 -12.49 0.64
C VAL A 81 14.27 -12.96 -0.30
N GLN A 82 13.90 -13.70 -1.33
CA GLN A 82 14.81 -14.09 -2.41
C GLN A 82 14.51 -13.26 -3.66
N VAL A 83 15.49 -12.49 -4.09
CA VAL A 83 15.43 -11.74 -5.36
C VAL A 83 16.24 -12.49 -6.41
N SER A 84 15.69 -12.67 -7.61
CA SER A 84 16.36 -13.37 -8.71
C SER A 84 15.96 -12.83 -10.08
N ASP A 85 16.82 -13.00 -11.08
CA ASP A 85 16.58 -12.64 -12.47
C ASP A 85 16.42 -13.93 -13.29
N ARG A 86 15.29 -14.09 -14.02
CA ARG A 86 14.98 -15.29 -14.81
C ARG A 86 15.93 -15.43 -15.98
N GLY A 87 16.47 -16.65 -16.14
CA GLY A 87 17.44 -16.94 -17.21
C GLY A 87 18.86 -16.45 -16.93
N HIS A 88 19.09 -15.83 -15.77
CA HIS A 88 20.40 -15.29 -15.37
C HIS A 88 20.84 -15.85 -14.02
N PHE A 89 22.16 -15.77 -13.74
CA PHE A 89 22.75 -16.32 -12.51
C PHE A 89 22.56 -15.42 -11.26
N GLY A 90 22.22 -14.16 -11.46
CA GLY A 90 22.10 -13.16 -10.37
C GLY A 90 20.97 -13.53 -9.41
N LYS A 91 21.31 -13.68 -8.14
CA LYS A 91 20.37 -13.84 -7.03
C LYS A 91 20.90 -13.17 -5.79
N THR A 92 20.00 -12.71 -4.92
CA THR A 92 20.36 -12.27 -3.58
C THR A 92 19.27 -12.70 -2.61
N GLN A 93 19.66 -12.95 -1.37
CA GLN A 93 18.77 -13.32 -0.29
C GLN A 93 18.93 -12.34 0.86
N ILE A 94 17.81 -11.90 1.42
CA ILE A 94 17.73 -11.03 2.58
C ILE A 94 17.04 -11.81 3.67
N SER A 95 17.67 -11.92 4.84
CA SER A 95 17.13 -12.62 6.01
C SER A 95 16.86 -11.64 7.14
N HIS A 96 15.79 -11.85 7.88
CA HIS A 96 15.47 -11.08 9.08
C HIS A 96 16.60 -11.12 10.11
N ALA A 97 17.32 -12.24 10.21
CA ALA A 97 18.44 -12.43 11.13
C ALA A 97 19.65 -11.51 10.80
N ASP A 98 19.79 -11.05 9.54
CA ASP A 98 20.84 -10.10 9.16
C ASP A 98 20.62 -8.71 9.78
N TYR A 99 19.42 -8.44 10.34
CA TYR A 99 18.99 -7.13 10.86
C TYR A 99 18.51 -7.18 12.31
N ASP A 100 18.63 -8.32 12.97
CA ASP A 100 18.16 -8.55 14.35
C ASP A 100 16.65 -8.23 14.50
N LEU A 101 15.86 -8.69 13.55
CA LEU A 101 14.40 -8.52 13.49
C LEU A 101 13.70 -9.87 13.60
N ASP A 102 12.49 -9.90 14.15
CA ASP A 102 11.62 -11.09 14.15
C ASP A 102 11.14 -11.43 12.74
N ALA A 103 10.92 -10.40 11.90
CA ALA A 103 10.55 -10.50 10.50
C ALA A 103 10.95 -9.24 9.73
N LEU A 104 11.19 -9.36 8.41
CA LEU A 104 11.41 -8.23 7.49
C LEU A 104 10.13 -7.42 7.25
N GLY A 105 9.00 -8.01 7.56
CA GLY A 105 7.66 -7.47 7.39
C GLY A 105 6.61 -8.57 7.49
N TYR A 106 5.37 -8.25 7.15
CA TYR A 106 4.25 -9.20 7.17
C TYR A 106 3.39 -9.05 5.93
N VAL A 107 2.88 -10.15 5.42
CA VAL A 107 1.80 -10.16 4.44
C VAL A 107 0.47 -10.20 5.18
N VAL A 108 -0.46 -9.34 4.80
CA VAL A 108 -1.74 -9.18 5.47
C VAL A 108 -2.87 -9.28 4.45
N GLU A 109 -3.87 -10.12 4.73
CA GLU A 109 -5.09 -10.18 3.93
C GLU A 109 -5.94 -8.94 4.21
N VAL A 110 -6.24 -8.18 3.16
CA VAL A 110 -6.82 -6.82 3.26
C VAL A 110 -8.21 -6.83 3.89
N ARG A 111 -9.07 -7.78 3.49
CA ARG A 111 -10.47 -7.86 3.96
C ARG A 111 -10.57 -8.06 5.48
N PRO A 112 -10.01 -9.13 6.08
CA PRO A 112 -10.13 -9.36 7.52
C PRO A 112 -9.43 -8.28 8.34
N TRP A 113 -8.30 -7.74 7.86
CA TRP A 113 -7.63 -6.65 8.55
C TRP A 113 -8.43 -5.35 8.49
N GLY A 114 -9.02 -5.01 7.34
CA GLY A 114 -9.90 -3.86 7.21
C GLY A 114 -11.11 -3.95 8.13
N GLN A 115 -11.73 -5.14 8.27
CA GLN A 115 -12.80 -5.37 9.24
C GLN A 115 -12.33 -5.17 10.69
N ALA A 116 -11.09 -5.56 11.01
CA ALA A 116 -10.51 -5.32 12.34
C ALA A 116 -10.33 -3.81 12.60
N LEU A 117 -9.84 -3.04 11.62
CA LEU A 117 -9.73 -1.59 11.71
C LEU A 117 -11.09 -0.90 11.91
N HIS A 118 -12.12 -1.34 11.20
CA HIS A 118 -13.48 -0.81 11.35
C HIS A 118 -14.08 -1.14 12.72
N ARG A 119 -13.87 -2.36 13.25
CA ARG A 119 -14.30 -2.70 14.61
C ARG A 119 -13.59 -1.84 15.66
N ALA A 120 -12.28 -1.61 15.50
CA ALA A 120 -11.53 -0.72 16.37
C ALA A 120 -12.09 0.71 16.30
N LEU A 121 -12.36 1.22 15.10
CA LEU A 121 -12.91 2.56 14.91
C LEU A 121 -14.29 2.74 15.58
N ALA A 122 -15.14 1.74 15.52
CA ALA A 122 -16.47 1.78 16.15
C ALA A 122 -16.44 1.88 17.68
N SER A 123 -15.31 1.56 18.34
CA SER A 123 -15.15 1.68 19.80
C SER A 123 -14.80 3.11 20.25
N HIS A 124 -14.44 4.02 19.35
CA HIS A 124 -14.04 5.39 19.68
C HIS A 124 -15.24 6.35 19.66
N THR A 125 -15.69 6.78 20.82
CA THR A 125 -16.88 7.65 20.98
C THR A 125 -16.74 9.05 20.39
N GLN A 126 -15.50 9.56 20.23
CA GLN A 126 -15.19 10.86 19.61
C GLN A 126 -15.19 10.83 18.09
N VAL A 127 -15.36 9.67 17.47
CA VAL A 127 -15.42 9.51 16.01
C VAL A 127 -16.86 9.36 15.55
N THR A 128 -17.33 10.31 14.76
CA THR A 128 -18.62 10.20 14.08
C THR A 128 -18.40 9.57 12.70
N GLN A 129 -19.07 8.46 12.43
CA GLN A 129 -18.98 7.79 11.15
C GLN A 129 -20.21 8.10 10.29
N PHE A 130 -19.98 8.56 9.06
CA PHE A 130 -20.97 8.75 8.01
C PHE A 130 -20.76 7.63 6.96
N CYS A 131 -21.53 6.56 7.06
CA CYS A 131 -21.38 5.37 6.22
C CYS A 131 -22.73 4.63 6.07
N PRO A 132 -23.23 4.43 4.84
CA PRO A 132 -22.67 4.89 3.57
C PRO A 132 -22.94 6.39 3.34
N ALA A 133 -21.94 7.14 2.88
CA ALA A 133 -22.08 8.55 2.52
C ALA A 133 -20.99 8.97 1.52
N LYS A 134 -21.33 9.85 0.58
CA LYS A 134 -20.40 10.37 -0.43
C LYS A 134 -20.31 11.87 -0.36
N VAL A 135 -19.09 12.39 -0.52
CA VAL A 135 -18.87 13.84 -0.65
C VAL A 135 -19.28 14.27 -2.06
N THR A 136 -20.17 15.24 -2.14
CA THR A 136 -20.66 15.82 -3.39
C THR A 136 -20.12 17.22 -3.67
N ALA A 137 -19.77 17.97 -2.62
CA ALA A 137 -19.17 19.30 -2.76
C ALA A 137 -18.24 19.62 -1.59
N VAL A 138 -17.23 20.45 -1.86
CA VAL A 138 -16.36 21.08 -0.86
C VAL A 138 -16.31 22.57 -1.14
N SER A 139 -16.68 23.39 -0.14
CA SER A 139 -16.61 24.85 -0.22
C SER A 139 -15.60 25.37 0.81
N MET A 140 -14.68 26.20 0.36
CA MET A 140 -13.60 26.74 1.18
C MET A 140 -14.05 28.02 1.90
N HIS A 141 -13.93 28.05 3.22
CA HIS A 141 -14.18 29.21 4.07
C HIS A 141 -12.94 29.50 4.90
N GLU A 142 -12.77 30.71 5.35
CA GLU A 142 -11.56 31.16 6.07
C GLU A 142 -11.17 30.24 7.24
N ALA A 143 -12.13 29.88 8.09
CA ALA A 143 -11.88 29.11 9.31
C ALA A 143 -12.10 27.58 9.14
N HIS A 144 -12.75 27.12 8.07
CA HIS A 144 -13.09 25.71 7.86
C HIS A 144 -13.42 25.41 6.40
N ASN A 145 -13.35 24.15 6.00
CA ASN A 145 -14.00 23.66 4.80
C ASN A 145 -15.41 23.19 5.12
N ARG A 146 -16.38 23.55 4.27
CA ARG A 146 -17.73 22.98 4.30
C ARG A 146 -17.78 21.82 3.33
N ILE A 147 -18.18 20.65 3.83
CA ILE A 147 -18.31 19.40 3.08
C ILE A 147 -19.80 19.07 3.00
N THR A 148 -20.32 18.88 1.80
CA THR A 148 -21.71 18.46 1.56
C THR A 148 -21.74 17.00 1.17
N LEU A 149 -22.57 16.20 1.83
CA LEU A 149 -22.81 14.79 1.54
C LEU A 149 -23.94 14.61 0.53
N ASP A 150 -24.08 13.40 0.01
CA ASP A 150 -25.09 13.02 -0.99
C ASP A 150 -26.54 13.07 -0.46
N ASP A 151 -26.74 13.00 0.85
CA ASP A 151 -28.03 13.18 1.51
C ASP A 151 -28.35 14.68 1.85
N GLY A 152 -27.46 15.61 1.49
CA GLY A 152 -27.57 17.02 1.80
C GLY A 152 -27.02 17.43 3.17
N THR A 153 -26.49 16.50 3.96
CA THR A 153 -25.85 16.82 5.25
C THR A 153 -24.63 17.69 5.03
N GLU A 154 -24.48 18.74 5.85
CA GLU A 154 -23.32 19.66 5.81
C GLU A 154 -22.43 19.49 7.04
N LEU A 155 -21.12 19.33 6.80
CA LEU A 155 -20.09 19.21 7.83
C LEU A 155 -19.08 20.36 7.68
N GLY A 156 -18.64 20.92 8.81
CA GLY A 156 -17.53 21.88 8.87
C GLY A 156 -16.27 21.20 9.36
N ALA A 157 -15.14 21.34 8.66
CA ALA A 157 -13.84 20.77 9.02
C ALA A 157 -12.77 21.83 9.17
N LYS A 158 -12.09 21.90 10.32
CA LYS A 158 -10.86 22.71 10.45
C LYS A 158 -9.74 22.14 9.55
N LEU A 159 -9.65 20.80 9.47
CA LEU A 159 -8.78 20.08 8.55
C LEU A 159 -9.56 19.00 7.82
N LEU A 160 -9.53 19.00 6.50
CA LEU A 160 -10.04 17.95 5.64
C LEU A 160 -8.90 17.02 5.23
N VAL A 161 -9.03 15.72 5.46
CA VAL A 161 -8.06 14.69 5.02
C VAL A 161 -8.69 13.85 3.92
N VAL A 162 -8.07 13.86 2.75
CA VAL A 162 -8.52 13.11 1.58
C VAL A 162 -7.77 11.78 1.49
N ALA A 163 -8.49 10.67 1.70
CA ALA A 163 -7.97 9.30 1.73
C ALA A 163 -8.84 8.33 0.90
N ASP A 164 -9.62 8.82 -0.05
CA ASP A 164 -10.64 8.12 -0.84
C ASP A 164 -10.11 7.43 -2.11
N GLY A 165 -8.81 7.12 -2.13
CA GLY A 165 -8.19 6.24 -3.11
C GLY A 165 -7.67 6.94 -4.38
N ALA A 166 -7.13 6.14 -5.31
CA ALA A 166 -6.38 6.65 -6.46
C ALA A 166 -7.22 7.52 -7.40
N GLN A 167 -8.51 7.21 -7.56
CA GLN A 167 -9.42 7.98 -8.40
C GLN A 167 -10.13 9.12 -7.66
N SER A 168 -9.77 9.37 -6.42
CA SER A 168 -10.32 10.34 -5.47
C SER A 168 -11.26 11.38 -6.07
N PRO A 169 -12.59 11.26 -5.84
CA PRO A 169 -13.55 12.30 -6.20
C PRO A 169 -13.31 13.58 -5.41
N THR A 170 -12.96 13.46 -4.12
CA THR A 170 -12.74 14.59 -3.22
C THR A 170 -11.52 15.41 -3.64
N ARG A 171 -10.44 14.77 -4.09
CA ARG A 171 -9.28 15.47 -4.65
C ARG A 171 -9.68 16.34 -5.86
N LYS A 172 -10.55 15.80 -6.75
CA LYS A 172 -11.06 16.54 -7.91
C LYS A 172 -11.92 17.74 -7.49
N LEU A 173 -12.75 17.60 -6.45
CA LEU A 173 -13.54 18.71 -5.90
C LEU A 173 -12.66 19.81 -5.29
N LEU A 174 -11.44 19.50 -4.85
CA LEU A 174 -10.44 20.45 -4.38
C LEU A 174 -9.58 21.03 -5.52
N HIS A 175 -9.87 20.70 -6.79
CA HIS A 175 -9.10 21.10 -7.97
C HIS A 175 -7.61 20.73 -7.87
N LEU A 176 -7.32 19.57 -7.27
CA LEU A 176 -5.98 19.02 -7.19
C LEU A 176 -5.78 18.00 -8.31
N ASP A 177 -4.95 18.37 -9.27
CA ASP A 177 -4.60 17.51 -10.40
C ASP A 177 -3.78 16.31 -9.95
N PHE A 178 -3.82 15.26 -10.75
CA PHE A 178 -3.11 14.02 -10.51
C PHE A 178 -2.42 13.58 -11.79
N ASP A 179 -1.11 13.72 -11.84
CA ASP A 179 -0.32 13.26 -12.96
C ASP A 179 -0.28 11.73 -12.97
N THR A 180 -0.64 11.15 -14.09
CA THR A 180 -0.63 9.71 -14.29
C THR A 180 0.24 9.33 -15.47
N GLN A 181 1.01 8.27 -15.30
CA GLN A 181 1.71 7.59 -16.36
C GLN A 181 1.34 6.11 -16.32
N GLU A 182 0.73 5.62 -17.38
CA GLU A 182 0.47 4.19 -17.51
C GLU A 182 1.75 3.46 -17.85
N TYR A 183 2.02 2.38 -17.13
CA TYR A 183 2.99 1.40 -17.55
C TYR A 183 2.37 0.57 -18.68
N THR A 184 3.19 0.10 -19.63
CA THR A 184 2.73 -0.87 -20.64
C THR A 184 2.39 -2.23 -20.05
N GLN A 185 2.59 -2.38 -18.75
CA GLN A 185 2.41 -3.59 -17.97
C GLN A 185 1.07 -3.58 -17.23
N HIS A 186 0.54 -4.78 -17.02
CA HIS A 186 -0.55 -5.08 -16.12
C HIS A 186 -0.05 -6.00 -15.00
N ALA A 187 -0.77 -6.10 -13.92
CA ALA A 187 -0.55 -7.09 -12.87
C ALA A 187 -1.71 -8.06 -12.81
N LEU A 188 -1.43 -9.36 -12.90
CA LEU A 188 -2.35 -10.42 -12.51
C LEU A 188 -2.11 -10.73 -11.05
N ILE A 189 -3.18 -10.65 -10.26
CA ILE A 189 -3.19 -10.98 -8.83
C ILE A 189 -4.02 -12.24 -8.63
N ALA A 190 -3.48 -13.18 -7.88
CA ALA A 190 -4.15 -14.42 -7.48
C ALA A 190 -3.54 -14.97 -6.18
N ASN A 191 -4.31 -15.80 -5.48
CA ASN A 191 -3.76 -16.63 -4.42
C ASN A 191 -3.45 -18.01 -4.99
N VAL A 192 -2.28 -18.56 -4.69
CA VAL A 192 -1.84 -19.88 -5.14
C VAL A 192 -1.43 -20.75 -3.95
N GLU A 193 -1.66 -22.05 -4.06
CA GLU A 193 -1.18 -23.02 -3.07
C GLU A 193 0.07 -23.74 -3.56
N VAL A 194 0.93 -24.13 -2.61
CA VAL A 194 2.11 -24.96 -2.82
C VAL A 194 2.03 -26.25 -2.00
N GLN A 195 2.67 -27.29 -2.51
CA GLN A 195 2.66 -28.61 -1.87
C GLN A 195 3.30 -28.57 -0.48
N ASP A 196 4.44 -27.89 -0.36
CA ASP A 196 5.25 -27.86 0.85
C ASP A 196 5.04 -26.55 1.63
N ASP A 197 5.56 -26.48 2.86
CA ASP A 197 5.55 -25.27 3.66
C ASP A 197 6.51 -24.22 3.03
N HIS A 198 6.02 -22.99 2.88
CA HIS A 198 6.78 -21.86 2.34
C HIS A 198 7.82 -21.27 3.30
N GLN A 199 7.88 -21.72 4.55
CA GLN A 199 8.84 -21.29 5.57
C GLN A 199 8.95 -19.76 5.73
N CYS A 200 7.85 -19.04 5.52
CA CYS A 200 7.79 -17.56 5.58
C CYS A 200 8.76 -16.88 4.58
N GLN A 201 9.04 -17.52 3.45
CA GLN A 201 9.90 -16.98 2.41
C GLN A 201 9.08 -16.27 1.34
N ALA A 202 9.42 -15.03 1.04
CA ALA A 202 8.93 -14.27 -0.12
C ALA A 202 9.90 -14.37 -1.29
N PHE A 203 9.38 -14.21 -2.48
CA PHE A 203 10.18 -14.22 -3.72
C PHE A 203 9.84 -13.00 -4.58
N GLU A 204 10.88 -12.39 -5.14
CA GLU A 204 10.78 -11.40 -6.21
C GLU A 204 11.62 -11.91 -7.38
N ARG A 205 10.93 -12.38 -8.43
CA ARG A 205 11.57 -12.94 -9.61
C ARG A 205 11.35 -12.01 -10.79
N PHE A 206 12.39 -11.37 -11.20
CA PHE A 206 12.34 -10.53 -12.39
C PHE A 206 12.33 -11.39 -13.66
N THR A 207 11.49 -10.99 -14.62
CA THR A 207 11.43 -11.54 -15.96
C THR A 207 11.69 -10.43 -16.97
N SER A 208 11.85 -10.79 -18.26
CA SER A 208 12.03 -9.80 -19.34
C SER A 208 10.82 -8.85 -19.52
N HIS A 209 9.66 -9.18 -18.96
CA HIS A 209 8.41 -8.46 -19.14
C HIS A 209 7.91 -7.77 -17.87
N GLY A 210 8.40 -8.18 -16.71
CA GLY A 210 8.02 -7.63 -15.43
C GLY A 210 8.36 -8.54 -14.26
N PRO A 211 8.17 -8.07 -13.03
CA PRO A 211 8.38 -8.89 -11.85
C PRO A 211 7.26 -9.92 -11.67
N LEU A 212 7.62 -11.05 -11.07
CA LEU A 212 6.75 -12.08 -10.56
C LEU A 212 7.05 -12.26 -9.08
N ALA A 213 6.15 -11.79 -8.22
CA ALA A 213 6.29 -11.83 -6.78
C ALA A 213 5.42 -12.92 -6.17
N LEU A 214 5.95 -13.61 -5.17
CA LEU A 214 5.22 -14.52 -4.30
C LEU A 214 5.40 -14.06 -2.86
N LEU A 215 4.30 -13.71 -2.21
CA LEU A 215 4.26 -13.24 -0.84
C LEU A 215 3.61 -14.31 0.05
N PRO A 216 4.29 -14.82 1.11
CA PRO A 216 3.76 -15.91 1.93
C PRO A 216 2.50 -15.47 2.68
N MET A 217 1.47 -16.30 2.61
CA MET A 217 0.21 -16.11 3.33
C MET A 217 0.02 -17.23 4.36
N SER A 218 -1.09 -17.15 5.10
CA SER A 218 -1.44 -18.21 6.05
C SER A 218 -1.50 -19.60 5.38
N ARG A 219 -1.11 -20.64 6.09
CA ARG A 219 -1.02 -22.01 5.62
C ARG A 219 0.04 -22.15 4.51
N LYS A 220 -0.25 -22.91 3.45
CA LYS A 220 0.66 -23.17 2.31
C LYS A 220 0.34 -22.27 1.11
N ARG A 221 -0.13 -21.04 1.35
CA ARG A 221 -0.56 -20.12 0.29
C ARG A 221 0.47 -19.03 0.05
N TYR A 222 0.49 -18.59 -1.20
CA TYR A 222 1.15 -17.35 -1.60
C TYR A 222 0.16 -16.39 -2.25
N SER A 223 0.30 -15.12 -1.99
CA SER A 223 -0.24 -14.09 -2.87
C SER A 223 0.72 -13.92 -4.03
N LEU A 224 0.22 -14.13 -5.23
CA LEU A 224 0.93 -13.96 -6.50
C LEU A 224 0.65 -12.57 -7.05
N VAL A 225 1.70 -11.86 -7.43
CA VAL A 225 1.63 -10.67 -8.28
C VAL A 225 2.50 -10.93 -9.51
N TRP A 226 1.86 -11.10 -10.66
CA TRP A 226 2.55 -11.38 -11.92
C TRP A 226 2.39 -10.21 -12.87
N CYS A 227 3.47 -9.51 -13.16
CA CYS A 227 3.47 -8.37 -14.07
C CYS A 227 3.94 -8.80 -15.47
N ASP A 228 3.14 -8.53 -16.48
CA ASP A 228 3.45 -8.77 -17.91
C ASP A 228 2.59 -7.83 -18.79
N GLN A 229 2.65 -8.02 -20.09
CA GLN A 229 1.80 -7.32 -21.05
C GLN A 229 0.33 -7.73 -20.88
N GLY A 230 -0.59 -6.76 -20.99
CA GLY A 230 -2.00 -6.99 -20.65
C GLY A 230 -2.67 -8.13 -21.42
N HIS A 231 -2.39 -8.30 -22.73
CA HIS A 231 -2.99 -9.37 -23.51
C HIS A 231 -2.55 -10.78 -23.05
N LYS A 232 -1.29 -10.95 -22.64
CA LYS A 232 -0.80 -12.24 -22.12
C LYS A 232 -1.42 -12.59 -20.77
N LEU A 233 -1.65 -11.58 -19.93
CA LEU A 233 -2.30 -11.76 -18.64
C LEU A 233 -3.80 -12.01 -18.78
N GLY A 234 -4.45 -11.46 -19.80
CA GLY A 234 -5.83 -11.81 -20.17
C GLY A 234 -5.97 -13.29 -20.50
N ASP A 235 -5.07 -13.81 -21.35
CA ASP A 235 -5.04 -15.25 -21.68
C ASP A 235 -4.82 -16.13 -20.44
N LEU A 236 -4.02 -15.66 -19.47
CA LEU A 236 -3.78 -16.35 -18.21
C LEU A 236 -4.99 -16.27 -17.26
N GLN A 237 -5.71 -15.14 -17.25
CA GLN A 237 -6.91 -14.96 -16.45
C GLN A 237 -8.00 -15.95 -16.86
N ASP A 238 -8.16 -16.17 -18.17
CA ASP A 238 -9.21 -17.02 -18.75
C ASP A 238 -8.80 -18.51 -18.84
N ALA A 239 -7.51 -18.83 -18.63
CA ALA A 239 -7.00 -20.20 -18.68
C ALA A 239 -7.65 -21.10 -17.62
N SER A 240 -7.69 -22.42 -17.83
CA SER A 240 -8.07 -23.37 -16.78
C SER A 240 -7.09 -23.31 -15.61
N SER A 241 -7.51 -23.78 -14.42
CA SER A 241 -6.64 -23.78 -13.23
C SER A 241 -5.38 -24.61 -13.46
N ASP A 242 -5.50 -25.77 -14.09
CA ASP A 242 -4.36 -26.66 -14.39
C ASP A 242 -3.39 -26.02 -15.37
N GLU A 243 -3.91 -25.37 -16.42
CA GLU A 243 -3.09 -24.66 -17.39
C GLU A 243 -2.37 -23.47 -16.76
N PHE A 244 -3.07 -22.69 -15.93
CA PHE A 244 -2.47 -21.59 -15.20
C PHE A 244 -1.33 -22.06 -14.30
N VAL A 245 -1.56 -23.09 -13.48
CA VAL A 245 -0.56 -23.66 -12.58
C VAL A 245 0.65 -24.17 -13.37
N ALA A 246 0.44 -24.84 -14.50
CA ALA A 246 1.53 -25.32 -15.35
C ALA A 246 2.36 -24.16 -15.94
N ARG A 247 1.70 -23.09 -16.41
CA ARG A 247 2.37 -21.88 -16.93
C ARG A 247 3.12 -21.14 -15.82
N LEU A 248 2.52 -21.01 -14.63
CA LEU A 248 3.16 -20.41 -13.47
C LEU A 248 4.40 -21.21 -13.05
N GLN A 249 4.29 -22.54 -12.97
CA GLN A 249 5.42 -23.42 -12.64
C GLN A 249 6.57 -23.28 -13.64
N HIS A 250 6.24 -23.20 -14.93
CA HIS A 250 7.25 -23.00 -15.98
C HIS A 250 7.95 -21.64 -15.87
N GLU A 251 7.18 -20.57 -15.59
CA GLU A 251 7.72 -19.20 -15.50
C GLU A 251 8.52 -18.97 -14.22
N PHE A 252 7.99 -19.47 -13.10
CA PHE A 252 8.63 -19.29 -11.80
C PHE A 252 9.76 -20.31 -11.54
N GLY A 253 9.61 -21.55 -12.02
CA GLY A 253 10.48 -22.67 -11.67
C GLY A 253 10.08 -23.31 -10.34
N TYR A 254 10.97 -24.09 -9.74
CA TYR A 254 10.67 -24.96 -8.58
C TYR A 254 11.16 -24.40 -7.23
N ARG A 255 11.55 -23.13 -7.16
CA ARG A 255 12.15 -22.56 -5.94
C ARG A 255 11.15 -22.37 -4.79
N ALA A 256 9.87 -22.19 -5.10
CA ALA A 256 8.80 -22.14 -4.13
C ALA A 256 8.13 -23.49 -3.89
N GLY A 257 8.67 -24.58 -4.47
CA GLY A 257 8.04 -25.91 -4.50
C GLY A 257 7.11 -26.10 -5.69
N LEU A 258 6.21 -27.08 -5.59
CA LEU A 258 5.19 -27.37 -6.61
C LEU A 258 3.93 -26.56 -6.31
N PHE A 259 3.45 -25.82 -7.31
CA PHE A 259 2.13 -25.17 -7.25
C PHE A 259 1.05 -26.22 -7.46
N THR A 260 0.02 -26.20 -6.63
CA THR A 260 -1.06 -27.21 -6.63
C THR A 260 -2.41 -26.64 -7.01
N GLN A 261 -2.68 -25.38 -6.64
CA GLN A 261 -3.97 -24.74 -6.88
C GLN A 261 -3.80 -23.24 -7.12
N VAL A 262 -4.79 -22.64 -7.79
CA VAL A 262 -4.94 -21.19 -7.95
C VAL A 262 -6.38 -20.78 -7.63
N GLY A 263 -6.54 -19.65 -6.92
CA GLY A 263 -7.81 -19.02 -6.66
C GLY A 263 -8.28 -18.12 -7.81
N GLU A 264 -9.17 -17.19 -7.48
CA GLU A 264 -9.61 -16.16 -8.43
C GLU A 264 -8.44 -15.32 -8.93
N ARG A 265 -8.50 -14.97 -10.21
CA ARG A 265 -7.48 -14.21 -10.91
C ARG A 265 -8.08 -12.87 -11.36
N SER A 266 -7.38 -11.80 -11.05
CA SER A 266 -7.78 -10.45 -11.46
C SER A 266 -6.63 -9.73 -12.12
N VAL A 267 -6.90 -9.06 -13.25
CA VAL A 267 -5.89 -8.32 -14.00
C VAL A 267 -6.18 -6.82 -13.89
N TYR A 268 -5.16 -6.04 -13.54
CA TYR A 268 -5.23 -4.59 -13.36
C TYR A 268 -4.14 -3.90 -14.17
N PRO A 269 -4.45 -2.76 -14.82
CA PRO A 269 -3.42 -1.91 -15.41
C PRO A 269 -2.55 -1.32 -14.31
N LEU A 270 -1.24 -1.26 -14.56
CA LEU A 270 -0.30 -0.63 -13.64
C LEU A 270 -0.15 0.84 -14.01
N VAL A 271 -0.39 1.69 -13.02
CA VAL A 271 -0.34 3.15 -13.15
C VAL A 271 0.63 3.71 -12.12
N TRP A 272 1.54 4.54 -12.58
CA TRP A 272 2.27 5.48 -11.75
C TRP A 272 1.45 6.76 -11.66
N GLY A 273 1.35 7.35 -10.49
CA GLY A 273 0.63 8.60 -10.37
C GLY A 273 1.01 9.38 -9.10
N ARG A 274 0.91 10.71 -9.21
CA ARG A 274 1.18 11.63 -8.11
C ARG A 274 0.25 12.82 -8.19
N ALA A 275 -0.30 13.24 -7.04
CA ALA A 275 -0.98 14.52 -6.94
C ALA A 275 0.03 15.66 -7.11
N ASN A 276 -0.30 16.69 -7.92
CA ASN A 276 0.57 17.83 -8.17
C ASN A 276 0.80 18.65 -6.92
N SER A 277 -0.18 18.61 -6.01
CA SER A 277 -0.05 19.16 -4.66
C SER A 277 -0.64 18.17 -3.65
N LEU A 278 0.04 18.00 -2.51
CA LEU A 278 -0.46 17.22 -1.37
C LEU A 278 -1.44 18.00 -0.51
N VAL A 279 -1.65 19.29 -0.80
CA VAL A 279 -2.43 20.18 0.06
C VAL A 279 -3.26 21.15 -0.76
N SER A 280 -4.38 21.56 -0.16
CA SER A 280 -5.23 22.66 -0.59
C SER A 280 -5.61 23.50 0.65
N HIS A 281 -6.53 24.45 0.49
CA HIS A 281 -7.01 25.24 1.63
C HIS A 281 -7.59 24.32 2.72
N ARG A 282 -6.93 24.31 3.89
CA ARG A 282 -7.31 23.46 5.03
C ARG A 282 -7.55 21.99 4.68
N ALA A 283 -6.80 21.49 3.70
CA ALA A 283 -6.95 20.11 3.24
C ALA A 283 -5.58 19.48 2.96
N VAL A 284 -5.46 18.18 3.25
CA VAL A 284 -4.30 17.34 2.95
C VAL A 284 -4.75 16.06 2.25
N VAL A 285 -3.90 15.55 1.37
CA VAL A 285 -4.14 14.29 0.63
C VAL A 285 -3.14 13.24 1.08
N ILE A 286 -3.60 12.01 1.35
CA ILE A 286 -2.77 10.91 1.84
C ILE A 286 -3.01 9.61 1.07
N GLY A 287 -2.06 8.68 1.17
CA GLY A 287 -2.16 7.35 0.60
C GLY A 287 -2.39 7.35 -0.92
N ASN A 288 -3.22 6.44 -1.42
CA ASN A 288 -3.44 6.32 -2.86
C ASN A 288 -4.10 7.56 -3.49
N ALA A 289 -4.73 8.44 -2.71
CA ALA A 289 -5.20 9.71 -3.21
C ALA A 289 -4.05 10.69 -3.51
N ALA A 290 -2.91 10.56 -2.82
CA ALA A 290 -1.71 11.38 -3.01
C ALA A 290 -0.74 10.76 -4.03
N HIS A 291 -0.58 9.44 -4.04
CA HIS A 291 0.42 8.74 -4.86
C HIS A 291 -0.01 7.31 -5.18
N ALA A 292 0.20 6.90 -6.41
CA ALA A 292 0.05 5.53 -6.88
C ALA A 292 1.40 5.04 -7.42
N ILE A 293 1.90 3.92 -6.91
CA ILE A 293 3.20 3.38 -7.29
C ILE A 293 3.08 1.94 -7.77
N HIS A 294 4.06 1.49 -8.53
CA HIS A 294 4.14 0.11 -8.97
C HIS A 294 4.19 -0.82 -7.75
N PRO A 295 3.50 -1.99 -7.76
CA PRO A 295 3.42 -2.91 -6.62
C PRO A 295 4.74 -3.59 -6.26
N ILE A 296 5.83 -3.30 -6.99
CA ILE A 296 7.16 -3.84 -6.71
C ILE A 296 7.57 -3.60 -5.25
N ALA A 297 8.08 -4.62 -4.62
CA ALA A 297 8.50 -4.61 -3.21
C ALA A 297 7.41 -4.16 -2.21
N GLY A 298 6.11 -4.17 -2.59
CA GLY A 298 4.98 -3.90 -1.70
C GLY A 298 4.94 -2.52 -1.06
N GLN A 299 5.51 -1.47 -1.70
CA GLN A 299 5.70 -0.16 -1.07
C GLN A 299 4.43 0.73 -1.01
N GLY A 300 3.35 0.41 -1.74
CA GLY A 300 2.19 1.31 -1.88
C GLY A 300 1.57 1.74 -0.56
N PHE A 301 1.10 0.79 0.23
CA PHE A 301 0.48 1.09 1.52
C PHE A 301 1.49 1.57 2.57
N ASN A 302 2.74 1.08 2.53
CA ASN A 302 3.80 1.53 3.43
C ASN A 302 4.11 3.02 3.27
N LEU A 303 4.08 3.54 2.05
CA LEU A 303 4.22 4.97 1.79
C LEU A 303 3.04 5.76 2.37
N GLY A 304 1.81 5.25 2.26
CA GLY A 304 0.62 5.83 2.89
C GLY A 304 0.69 5.83 4.42
N LEU A 305 1.28 4.81 5.04
CA LEU A 305 1.52 4.81 6.49
C LEU A 305 2.53 5.88 6.93
N ARG A 306 3.52 6.18 6.11
CA ARG A 306 4.44 7.30 6.38
C ARG A 306 3.72 8.64 6.30
N ASP A 307 2.74 8.80 5.38
CA ASP A 307 1.86 9.98 5.36
C ASP A 307 1.09 10.10 6.67
N ILE A 308 0.53 9.00 7.16
CA ILE A 308 -0.23 8.94 8.41
C ILE A 308 0.66 9.31 9.60
N LYS A 309 1.85 8.70 9.74
CA LYS A 309 2.80 9.00 10.81
C LYS A 309 3.12 10.48 10.89
N GLU A 310 3.47 11.09 9.76
CA GLU A 310 3.81 12.51 9.68
C GLU A 310 2.62 13.40 10.00
N LEU A 311 1.44 13.07 9.45
CA LEU A 311 0.24 13.87 9.68
C LEU A 311 -0.21 13.81 11.15
N VAL A 312 -0.21 12.62 11.76
CA VAL A 312 -0.55 12.44 13.17
C VAL A 312 0.41 13.23 14.07
N ALA A 313 1.73 13.12 13.82
CA ALA A 313 2.73 13.86 14.58
C ALA A 313 2.49 15.38 14.53
N LYS A 314 2.11 15.91 13.34
CA LYS A 314 1.80 17.35 13.22
C LYS A 314 0.48 17.73 13.87
N ILE A 315 -0.58 16.92 13.75
CA ILE A 315 -1.88 17.17 14.36
C ILE A 315 -1.78 17.21 15.88
N ALA A 316 -1.01 16.33 16.49
CA ALA A 316 -0.86 16.24 17.94
C ALA A 316 -0.34 17.54 18.59
N TYR A 317 0.40 18.36 17.84
CA TYR A 317 0.98 19.62 18.33
C TYR A 317 0.39 20.85 17.66
N ALA A 318 -0.63 20.71 16.81
CA ALA A 318 -1.13 21.81 15.99
C ALA A 318 -1.90 22.90 16.79
N GLY A 319 -2.65 22.49 17.83
CA GLY A 319 -3.51 23.43 18.56
C GLY A 319 -4.40 24.24 17.61
N ASP A 320 -4.37 25.56 17.74
CA ASP A 320 -5.15 26.50 16.91
C ASP A 320 -4.64 26.60 15.46
N GLU A 321 -3.41 26.14 15.19
CA GLU A 321 -2.83 26.14 13.85
C GLU A 321 -3.38 25.02 12.96
N LEU A 322 -4.21 24.11 13.49
CA LEU A 322 -4.77 22.99 12.76
C LEU A 322 -5.46 23.45 11.47
N GLY A 323 -4.97 22.95 10.34
CA GLY A 323 -5.51 23.24 9.01
C GLY A 323 -5.12 24.60 8.44
N THR A 324 -4.33 25.44 9.14
CA THR A 324 -3.80 26.69 8.57
C THR A 324 -2.86 26.41 7.39
N TYR A 325 -2.55 27.44 6.63
CA TYR A 325 -1.56 27.35 5.54
C TYR A 325 -0.18 26.89 6.06
N GLY A 326 0.24 27.42 7.22
CA GLY A 326 1.50 27.01 7.85
C GLY A 326 1.54 25.51 8.16
N PHE A 327 0.45 24.99 8.75
CA PHE A 327 0.30 23.55 9.05
C PHE A 327 0.34 22.69 7.79
N THR A 328 -0.50 23.00 6.79
CA THR A 328 -0.60 22.19 5.56
C THR A 328 0.70 22.23 4.75
N SER A 329 1.34 23.41 4.64
CA SER A 329 2.63 23.57 3.95
C SER A 329 3.76 22.78 4.63
N ALA A 330 3.81 22.81 5.97
CA ALA A 330 4.80 22.03 6.74
C ALA A 330 4.61 20.51 6.54
N TYR A 331 3.36 20.02 6.43
CA TYR A 331 3.09 18.63 6.08
C TYR A 331 3.59 18.30 4.66
N ALA A 332 3.21 19.12 3.67
CA ALA A 332 3.61 18.89 2.28
C ALA A 332 5.13 18.87 2.12
N GLN A 333 5.84 19.80 2.76
CA GLN A 333 7.31 19.85 2.72
C GLN A 333 7.95 18.60 3.34
N ALA A 334 7.47 18.15 4.49
CA ALA A 334 7.99 16.95 5.16
C ALA A 334 7.81 15.68 4.32
N ARG A 335 6.71 15.59 3.53
CA ARG A 335 6.42 14.42 2.72
C ARG A 335 7.08 14.42 1.33
N ALA A 336 7.38 15.60 0.78
CA ALA A 336 7.78 15.75 -0.63
C ALA A 336 9.04 14.94 -1.00
N GLU A 337 10.07 14.97 -0.16
CA GLU A 337 11.33 14.27 -0.41
C GLU A 337 11.16 12.76 -0.29
N ASP A 338 10.47 12.27 0.74
CA ASP A 338 10.28 10.85 0.98
C ASP A 338 9.43 10.21 -0.13
N ILE A 339 8.32 10.85 -0.52
CA ILE A 339 7.50 10.41 -1.65
C ILE A 339 8.34 10.35 -2.92
N THR A 340 9.10 11.40 -3.23
CA THR A 340 9.95 11.44 -4.44
C THR A 340 10.99 10.34 -4.42
N ARG A 341 11.64 10.10 -3.27
CA ARG A 341 12.65 9.03 -3.09
C ARG A 341 12.05 7.65 -3.36
N VAL A 342 10.91 7.32 -2.74
CA VAL A 342 10.26 6.02 -2.91
C VAL A 342 9.76 5.82 -4.34
N MET A 343 9.13 6.85 -4.93
CA MET A 343 8.66 6.80 -6.32
C MET A 343 9.80 6.61 -7.32
N THR A 344 10.92 7.32 -7.14
CA THR A 344 12.11 7.19 -7.99
C THR A 344 12.75 5.81 -7.83
N LEU A 345 12.83 5.28 -6.59
CA LEU A 345 13.39 3.95 -6.35
C LEU A 345 12.54 2.87 -7.03
N THR A 346 11.23 2.90 -6.85
CA THR A 346 10.33 1.89 -7.43
C THR A 346 10.30 1.96 -8.96
N ASP A 347 10.24 3.15 -9.55
CA ASP A 347 10.31 3.32 -11.00
C ASP A 347 11.68 2.87 -11.56
N GLY A 348 12.76 3.21 -10.87
CA GLY A 348 14.12 2.77 -11.22
C GLY A 348 14.27 1.23 -11.20
N LEU A 349 13.69 0.55 -10.19
CA LEU A 349 13.66 -0.90 -10.13
C LEU A 349 12.87 -1.49 -11.32
N VAL A 350 11.68 -0.97 -11.60
CA VAL A 350 10.87 -1.43 -12.75
C VAL A 350 11.65 -1.27 -14.05
N ARG A 351 12.16 -0.08 -14.35
CA ARG A 351 12.89 0.19 -15.61
C ARG A 351 14.16 -0.65 -15.74
N THR A 352 14.87 -0.89 -14.63
CA THR A 352 16.09 -1.68 -14.64
C THR A 352 15.80 -3.16 -14.83
N PHE A 353 14.77 -3.69 -14.18
CA PHE A 353 14.50 -5.14 -14.17
C PHE A 353 13.51 -5.60 -15.24
N SER A 354 12.65 -4.72 -15.76
CA SER A 354 11.73 -5.03 -16.88
C SER A 354 12.32 -4.59 -18.23
N ASN A 355 13.57 -5.00 -18.48
CA ASN A 355 14.29 -4.57 -19.68
C ASN A 355 14.98 -5.76 -20.35
N GLY A 356 14.75 -5.95 -21.67
CA GLY A 356 15.29 -7.06 -22.46
C GLY A 356 16.74 -6.86 -22.94
N SER A 357 17.42 -5.75 -22.61
CA SER A 357 18.81 -5.50 -23.04
C SER A 357 19.78 -6.45 -22.36
N ARG A 358 20.61 -7.16 -23.13
CA ARG A 358 21.60 -8.12 -22.63
C ARG A 358 22.65 -7.47 -21.73
N THR A 359 23.05 -6.23 -22.03
CA THR A 359 24.03 -5.48 -21.22
C THR A 359 23.47 -5.10 -19.87
N ILE A 360 22.20 -4.66 -19.81
CA ILE A 360 21.52 -4.37 -18.56
C ILE A 360 21.29 -5.65 -17.77
N ALA A 361 20.94 -6.78 -18.40
CA ALA A 361 20.78 -8.08 -17.76
C ALA A 361 22.08 -8.58 -17.12
N LEU A 362 23.23 -8.40 -17.79
CA LEU A 362 24.53 -8.72 -17.19
C LEU A 362 24.82 -7.83 -15.97
N GLY A 363 24.59 -6.51 -16.08
CA GLY A 363 24.74 -5.57 -14.98
C GLY A 363 23.88 -5.93 -13.77
N ARG A 364 22.58 -6.29 -13.99
CA ARG A 364 21.67 -6.78 -12.94
C ARG A 364 22.21 -8.03 -12.24
N SER A 365 22.66 -9.01 -13.04
CA SER A 365 23.18 -10.27 -12.51
C SER A 365 24.43 -10.05 -11.66
N VAL A 366 25.36 -9.21 -12.11
CA VAL A 366 26.56 -8.85 -11.34
C VAL A 366 26.15 -8.06 -10.09
N GLY A 367 25.24 -7.11 -10.19
CA GLY A 367 24.71 -6.34 -9.05
C GLY A 367 24.06 -7.21 -7.98
N LEU A 368 23.17 -8.15 -8.37
CA LEU A 368 22.55 -9.10 -7.44
C LEU A 368 23.59 -10.03 -6.80
N ALA A 369 24.57 -10.53 -7.56
CA ALA A 369 25.65 -11.35 -7.03
C ALA A 369 26.55 -10.56 -6.07
N ALA A 370 26.87 -9.30 -6.38
CA ALA A 370 27.63 -8.43 -5.49
C ALA A 370 26.88 -8.15 -4.18
N MET A 371 25.58 -7.89 -4.23
CA MET A 371 24.73 -7.74 -3.04
C MET A 371 24.65 -9.05 -2.21
N GLN A 372 24.70 -10.22 -2.86
CA GLN A 372 24.75 -11.50 -2.14
C GLN A 372 26.05 -11.67 -1.37
N LEU A 373 27.18 -11.26 -1.95
CA LEU A 373 28.52 -11.43 -1.36
C LEU A 373 28.90 -10.32 -0.39
N CYS A 374 28.34 -9.11 -0.57
CA CYS A 374 28.72 -7.92 0.18
C CYS A 374 27.52 -7.33 0.93
N SER A 375 27.46 -7.54 2.24
CA SER A 375 26.38 -7.04 3.10
C SER A 375 26.28 -5.51 3.10
N SER A 376 27.42 -4.79 3.00
CA SER A 376 27.45 -3.32 2.96
C SER A 376 26.75 -2.72 1.73
N LEU A 377 26.66 -3.45 0.62
CA LEU A 377 25.86 -3.05 -0.55
C LEU A 377 24.37 -3.38 -0.39
N ARG A 378 24.07 -4.50 0.27
CA ARG A 378 22.69 -4.98 0.47
C ARG A 378 21.94 -4.22 1.56
N GLN A 379 22.63 -3.93 2.68
CA GLN A 379 22.00 -3.36 3.88
C GLN A 379 21.28 -2.03 3.66
N PRO A 380 21.82 -1.02 2.94
CA PRO A 380 21.13 0.25 2.76
C PRO A 380 19.80 0.10 2.02
N LEU A 381 19.82 -0.68 0.93
CA LEU A 381 18.59 -0.94 0.14
C LEU A 381 17.56 -1.72 0.96
N ALA A 382 17.98 -2.76 1.67
CA ALA A 382 17.07 -3.55 2.49
C ALA A 382 16.47 -2.72 3.63
N LYS A 383 17.26 -1.89 4.34
CA LYS A 383 16.76 -0.97 5.37
C LYS A 383 15.71 -0.01 4.80
N GLN A 384 15.99 0.59 3.64
CA GLN A 384 15.05 1.49 2.99
C GLN A 384 13.73 0.79 2.61
N LEU A 385 13.79 -0.44 2.10
CA LEU A 385 12.60 -1.24 1.78
C LEU A 385 11.83 -1.70 3.03
N MET A 386 12.51 -1.90 4.15
CA MET A 386 11.90 -2.19 5.45
C MET A 386 11.34 -0.94 6.17
N GLY A 387 11.55 0.25 5.62
CA GLY A 387 11.04 1.51 6.15
C GLY A 387 11.96 2.21 7.16
N PHE A 388 13.14 1.67 7.43
CA PHE A 388 14.16 2.31 8.28
C PHE A 388 14.98 3.31 7.46
N ASN A 389 15.09 4.53 7.98
CA ASN A 389 15.91 5.61 7.39
C ASN A 389 17.34 5.59 7.94
#